data_27876cd0e17033acfc08503787ae79bd
#
_entry.id   27876cd0e17033acfc08503787ae79bd
#
_cell.length_a   1.000
_cell.length_b   1.000
_cell.length_c   1.000
_cell.angle_alpha   90.00
_cell.angle_beta   90.00
_cell.angle_gamma   90.00
#
_symmetry.space_group_name_H-M   'P 1'
#
loop_
_entity.id
_entity.type
_entity.pdbx_description
1 polymer ?
#
loop_
_entity_poly.entity_id
_entity_poly.type
_entity_poly.pdbx_seq_one_letter_code
_entity_poly.pdbx_strand_id
1 'polypeptide(L)'
;MTNIEILENLKLYMPEERIKQNEPMKLHTSFKVGGPADFFVTVESIEELKNIIKFTKKSKIPLYIVGNGTNLLVKDNGISGIVVKLAMNKFEVSERENSKIEVKAQAGVPLAFLGQKMLQSEIAGLEELSGIPGTIGGAIIMNAGAHGKEMKDIVKNVVAIDYDCNICEFTNEQCKFEYRNSMFENGKYIILQANLELEKGNKDEISRKMSEYMQFRKEKQPLEYPSAGSTFKRGTDFVTAKLIDDAGLKGYSIGGAQVSEKHAGFIINKNNATAQDILNLIKYVQETILKKFNKNIELEVKII
;
A
#
# COMPACT_ATOMS: atom_id res chain seq x y z
N MET A 1 18.24 14.94 -19.96
CA MET A 1 18.10 15.91 -18.87
C MET A 1 19.02 15.49 -17.75
N THR A 2 19.83 16.37 -17.20
CA THR A 2 20.73 16.08 -16.08
C THR A 2 19.97 16.11 -14.75
N ASN A 3 20.52 15.51 -13.71
CA ASN A 3 19.90 15.57 -12.36
C ASN A 3 19.82 17.02 -11.84
N ILE A 4 20.76 17.88 -12.23
CA ILE A 4 20.72 19.32 -11.87
C ILE A 4 19.51 19.99 -12.50
N GLU A 5 19.27 19.77 -13.80
CA GLU A 5 18.11 20.34 -14.51
C GLU A 5 16.79 19.82 -13.94
N ILE A 6 16.72 18.54 -13.54
CA ILE A 6 15.52 17.96 -12.90
C ILE A 6 15.29 18.65 -11.55
N LEU A 7 16.32 18.78 -10.72
CA LEU A 7 16.23 19.42 -9.40
C LEU A 7 15.70 20.86 -9.51
N GLU A 8 16.31 21.67 -10.41
CA GLU A 8 15.91 23.06 -10.60
C GLU A 8 14.43 23.19 -11.08
N ASN A 9 13.97 22.26 -11.92
CA ASN A 9 12.56 22.23 -12.30
C ASN A 9 11.66 21.84 -11.12
N LEU A 10 12.02 20.85 -10.30
CA LEU A 10 11.23 20.44 -9.15
C LEU A 10 11.11 21.57 -8.11
N LYS A 11 12.16 22.37 -7.90
CA LYS A 11 12.14 23.54 -7.01
C LYS A 11 11.15 24.63 -7.45
N LEU A 12 10.74 24.67 -8.72
CA LEU A 12 9.70 25.58 -9.19
C LEU A 12 8.30 25.17 -8.72
N TYR A 13 8.13 23.91 -8.33
CA TYR A 13 6.80 23.34 -8.02
C TYR A 13 6.58 23.10 -6.53
N MET A 14 7.65 22.98 -5.75
CA MET A 14 7.57 22.71 -4.31
C MET A 14 8.83 23.19 -3.56
N PRO A 15 8.75 23.36 -2.23
CA PRO A 15 9.90 23.68 -1.38
C PRO A 15 11.01 22.61 -1.46
N GLU A 16 12.26 23.07 -1.43
CA GLU A 16 13.44 22.20 -1.60
C GLU A 16 13.56 21.10 -0.53
N GLU A 17 13.13 21.39 0.69
CA GLU A 17 13.12 20.42 1.80
C GLU A 17 12.26 19.18 1.54
N ARG A 18 11.32 19.26 0.59
CA ARG A 18 10.48 18.14 0.17
C ARG A 18 11.02 17.37 -1.04
N ILE A 19 12.22 17.76 -1.54
CA ILE A 19 12.88 17.13 -2.67
C ILE A 19 14.17 16.47 -2.15
N LYS A 20 14.26 15.16 -2.26
CA LYS A 20 15.43 14.39 -1.86
C LYS A 20 16.05 13.71 -3.07
N GLN A 21 17.36 13.82 -3.21
CA GLN A 21 18.13 13.17 -4.26
C GLN A 21 18.83 11.92 -3.71
N ASN A 22 18.93 10.88 -4.53
CA ASN A 22 19.52 9.60 -4.15
C ASN A 22 18.97 9.05 -2.83
N GLU A 23 17.66 9.22 -2.62
CA GLU A 23 17.01 8.86 -1.36
C GLU A 23 16.85 7.35 -1.22
N PRO A 24 17.44 6.74 -0.17
CA PRO A 24 17.35 5.29 0.03
C PRO A 24 15.91 4.83 0.25
N MET A 25 15.37 4.04 -0.66
CA MET A 25 13.99 3.56 -0.57
C MET A 25 13.74 2.63 0.62
N LYS A 26 14.77 2.04 1.21
CA LYS A 26 14.66 1.31 2.49
C LYS A 26 14.07 2.15 3.63
N LEU A 27 14.14 3.47 3.56
CA LEU A 27 13.52 4.40 4.54
C LEU A 27 12.01 4.56 4.30
N HIS A 28 11.53 4.18 3.12
CA HIS A 28 10.16 4.39 2.64
C HIS A 28 9.42 3.08 2.33
N THR A 29 9.99 1.93 2.69
CA THR A 29 9.35 0.61 2.56
C THR A 29 9.24 -0.08 3.90
N SER A 30 8.17 -0.85 4.11
CA SER A 30 7.99 -1.64 5.34
C SER A 30 8.95 -2.84 5.43
N PHE A 31 9.47 -3.32 4.33
CA PHE A 31 10.55 -4.31 4.30
C PHE A 31 11.89 -3.79 4.80
N LYS A 32 12.06 -2.45 4.85
CA LYS A 32 13.35 -1.80 5.16
C LYS A 32 14.47 -2.22 4.21
N VAL A 33 14.14 -2.48 2.94
CA VAL A 33 15.08 -2.74 1.84
C VAL A 33 14.76 -1.83 0.66
N GLY A 34 15.69 -1.71 -0.27
CA GLY A 34 15.57 -0.94 -1.50
C GLY A 34 16.71 0.07 -1.66
N GLY A 35 17.27 0.10 -2.87
CA GLY A 35 18.27 1.07 -3.30
C GLY A 35 17.73 2.49 -3.41
N PRO A 36 18.54 3.45 -3.89
CA PRO A 36 18.15 4.85 -3.93
C PRO A 36 17.15 5.13 -5.07
N ALA A 37 16.22 6.07 -4.83
CA ALA A 37 15.49 6.75 -5.88
C ALA A 37 16.32 7.96 -6.36
N ASP A 38 16.39 8.20 -7.68
CA ASP A 38 17.07 9.38 -8.20
C ASP A 38 16.52 10.65 -7.56
N PHE A 39 15.18 10.74 -7.52
CA PHE A 39 14.46 11.79 -6.80
C PHE A 39 13.30 11.18 -6.02
N PHE A 40 13.16 11.59 -4.76
CA PHE A 40 12.01 11.31 -3.93
C PHE A 40 11.38 12.63 -3.50
N VAL A 41 10.10 12.84 -3.86
CA VAL A 41 9.42 14.10 -3.59
C VAL A 41 8.14 13.86 -2.79
N THR A 42 7.85 14.77 -1.85
CA THR A 42 6.61 14.73 -1.05
C THR A 42 5.65 15.78 -1.57
N VAL A 43 4.49 15.34 -2.06
CA VAL A 43 3.45 16.17 -2.68
C VAL A 43 2.29 16.36 -1.72
N GLU A 44 1.91 17.62 -1.46
CA GLU A 44 0.88 17.99 -0.51
C GLU A 44 -0.38 18.60 -1.16
N SER A 45 -0.32 18.87 -2.48
CA SER A 45 -1.46 19.45 -3.21
C SER A 45 -1.64 18.83 -4.61
N ILE A 46 -2.87 18.93 -5.12
CA ILE A 46 -3.20 18.50 -6.48
C ILE A 46 -2.44 19.33 -7.52
N GLU A 47 -2.19 20.60 -7.25
CA GLU A 47 -1.47 21.48 -8.18
C GLU A 47 0.01 21.07 -8.30
N GLU A 48 0.67 20.79 -7.19
CA GLU A 48 2.03 20.23 -7.22
C GLU A 48 2.09 18.93 -8.02
N LEU A 49 1.14 18.02 -7.78
CA LEU A 49 1.05 16.76 -8.51
C LEU A 49 0.87 16.98 -10.01
N LYS A 50 -0.02 17.89 -10.43
CA LYS A 50 -0.21 18.25 -11.84
C LYS A 50 1.05 18.78 -12.48
N ASN A 51 1.79 19.64 -11.78
CA ASN A 51 3.05 20.19 -12.29
C ASN A 51 4.10 19.09 -12.51
N ILE A 52 4.22 18.14 -11.57
CA ILE A 52 5.12 16.99 -11.71
C ILE A 52 4.69 16.09 -12.87
N ILE A 53 3.39 15.77 -13.00
CA ILE A 53 2.88 14.96 -14.12
C ILE A 53 3.22 15.60 -15.46
N LYS A 54 2.94 16.90 -15.63
CA LYS A 54 3.25 17.65 -16.86
C LYS A 54 4.75 17.64 -17.15
N PHE A 55 5.57 17.91 -16.13
CA PHE A 55 7.01 17.93 -16.23
C PHE A 55 7.58 16.58 -16.65
N THR A 56 7.21 15.51 -15.93
CA THR A 56 7.70 14.15 -16.21
C THR A 56 7.25 13.65 -17.59
N LYS A 57 6.01 13.93 -17.97
CA LYS A 57 5.47 13.60 -19.31
C LYS A 57 6.27 14.30 -20.41
N LYS A 58 6.48 15.62 -20.31
CA LYS A 58 7.25 16.41 -21.28
C LYS A 58 8.70 15.95 -21.39
N SER A 59 9.32 15.63 -20.28
CA SER A 59 10.74 15.25 -20.17
C SER A 59 10.98 13.75 -20.34
N LYS A 60 9.92 12.95 -20.48
CA LYS A 60 9.98 11.47 -20.56
C LYS A 60 10.69 10.83 -19.37
N ILE A 61 10.56 11.44 -18.18
CA ILE A 61 11.14 10.92 -16.93
C ILE A 61 10.13 9.92 -16.31
N PRO A 62 10.57 8.72 -15.90
CA PRO A 62 9.71 7.77 -15.19
C PRO A 62 9.15 8.39 -13.92
N LEU A 63 7.85 8.17 -13.67
CA LEU A 63 7.13 8.65 -12.50
C LEU A 63 6.52 7.48 -11.74
N TYR A 64 6.81 7.41 -10.45
CA TYR A 64 6.29 6.38 -9.54
C TYR A 64 5.53 7.05 -8.41
N ILE A 65 4.31 6.57 -8.13
CA ILE A 65 3.50 7.08 -7.03
C ILE A 65 3.50 6.07 -5.90
N VAL A 66 3.82 6.51 -4.69
CA VAL A 66 3.86 5.65 -3.51
C VAL A 66 3.03 6.22 -2.36
N GLY A 67 2.47 5.33 -1.56
CA GLY A 67 1.91 5.65 -0.26
C GLY A 67 2.94 5.42 0.85
N ASN A 68 2.58 4.58 1.84
CA ASN A 68 3.48 4.23 2.93
C ASN A 68 4.47 3.09 2.60
N GLY A 69 4.53 2.62 1.36
CA GLY A 69 5.44 1.54 0.94
C GLY A 69 5.23 0.20 1.65
N THR A 70 4.00 -0.06 2.12
CA THR A 70 3.69 -1.22 2.96
C THR A 70 3.47 -2.51 2.18
N ASN A 71 3.38 -2.42 0.85
CA ASN A 71 3.27 -3.55 -0.08
C ASN A 71 4.32 -3.48 -1.20
N LEU A 72 5.47 -2.82 -0.94
CA LEU A 72 6.51 -2.61 -1.95
C LEU A 72 7.79 -3.36 -1.60
N LEU A 73 8.39 -3.96 -2.63
CA LEU A 73 9.76 -4.43 -2.66
C LEU A 73 10.52 -3.65 -3.73
N VAL A 74 11.35 -2.72 -3.31
CA VAL A 74 12.23 -1.94 -4.20
C VAL A 74 13.56 -2.67 -4.33
N LYS A 75 14.03 -2.87 -5.57
CA LYS A 75 15.29 -3.54 -5.86
C LYS A 75 16.51 -2.77 -5.33
N ASP A 76 17.64 -3.47 -5.14
CA ASP A 76 18.87 -2.89 -4.60
C ASP A 76 19.50 -1.83 -5.50
N ASN A 77 19.26 -1.89 -6.83
CA ASN A 77 19.71 -0.86 -7.78
C ASN A 77 18.85 0.41 -7.74
N GLY A 78 17.76 0.42 -6.96
CA GLY A 78 16.92 1.60 -6.76
C GLY A 78 15.92 1.87 -7.89
N ILE A 79 15.47 3.12 -7.95
CA ILE A 79 14.44 3.59 -8.89
C ILE A 79 14.99 4.77 -9.68
N SER A 80 15.09 4.59 -11.00
CA SER A 80 15.45 5.71 -11.89
C SER A 80 14.22 6.56 -12.19
N GLY A 81 14.32 7.88 -12.00
CA GLY A 81 13.25 8.84 -12.20
C GLY A 81 12.75 9.48 -10.91
N ILE A 82 11.48 9.85 -10.88
CA ILE A 82 10.88 10.59 -9.75
C ILE A 82 9.88 9.68 -9.02
N VAL A 83 10.12 9.47 -7.72
CA VAL A 83 9.18 8.83 -6.81
C VAL A 83 8.42 9.90 -6.06
N VAL A 84 7.11 9.90 -6.18
CA VAL A 84 6.19 10.82 -5.51
C VAL A 84 5.50 10.13 -4.36
N LYS A 85 5.70 10.63 -3.15
CA LYS A 85 4.89 10.30 -1.99
C LYS A 85 3.73 11.28 -1.89
N LEU A 86 2.50 10.78 -1.95
CA LEU A 86 1.31 11.61 -1.73
C LEU A 86 1.14 11.86 -0.23
N ALA A 87 1.30 13.11 0.19
CA ALA A 87 1.10 13.58 1.56
C ALA A 87 -0.16 14.46 1.69
N MET A 88 -1.12 14.30 0.77
CA MET A 88 -2.45 14.87 0.88
C MET A 88 -3.23 14.09 1.95
N ASN A 89 -3.27 14.63 3.19
CA ASN A 89 -3.68 13.89 4.40
C ASN A 89 -4.95 14.46 5.04
N LYS A 90 -5.74 15.23 4.31
CA LYS A 90 -6.99 15.80 4.84
C LYS A 90 -8.13 14.80 4.69
N PHE A 91 -9.07 14.84 5.64
CA PHE A 91 -10.36 14.17 5.53
C PHE A 91 -11.46 15.04 6.11
N GLU A 92 -12.67 14.81 5.64
CA GLU A 92 -13.89 15.52 6.06
C GLU A 92 -14.97 14.48 6.37
N VAL A 93 -15.77 14.75 7.39
CA VAL A 93 -16.91 13.92 7.81
C VAL A 93 -18.18 14.73 7.68
N SER A 94 -19.18 14.17 7.05
CA SER A 94 -20.52 14.80 6.94
C SER A 94 -21.63 13.77 7.18
N GLU A 95 -22.61 14.15 7.96
CA GLU A 95 -23.83 13.35 8.13
C GLU A 95 -24.70 13.43 6.87
N ARG A 96 -25.29 12.31 6.51
CA ARG A 96 -26.25 12.18 5.42
C ARG A 96 -27.60 11.73 5.99
N GLU A 97 -28.59 11.69 5.15
CA GLU A 97 -29.91 11.14 5.54
C GLU A 97 -29.79 9.68 5.98
N ASN A 98 -30.73 9.21 6.79
CA ASN A 98 -30.80 7.82 7.29
C ASN A 98 -29.57 7.36 8.12
N SER A 99 -29.01 8.27 8.93
CA SER A 99 -27.85 7.97 9.81
C SER A 99 -26.58 7.51 9.09
N LYS A 100 -26.52 7.70 7.78
CA LYS A 100 -25.30 7.44 7.01
C LYS A 100 -24.29 8.57 7.18
N ILE A 101 -23.02 8.18 7.24
CA ILE A 101 -21.89 9.09 7.37
C ILE A 101 -21.06 9.01 6.09
N GLU A 102 -20.86 10.13 5.43
CA GLU A 102 -19.91 10.23 4.34
C GLU A 102 -18.58 10.74 4.86
N VAL A 103 -17.51 10.00 4.56
CA VAL A 103 -16.13 10.38 4.89
C VAL A 103 -15.35 10.56 3.60
N LYS A 104 -14.96 11.79 3.30
CA LYS A 104 -14.07 12.12 2.19
C LYS A 104 -12.64 12.11 2.68
N ALA A 105 -11.84 11.16 2.25
CA ALA A 105 -10.45 11.01 2.69
C ALA A 105 -9.49 11.09 1.50
N GLN A 106 -8.51 12.00 1.58
CA GLN A 106 -7.45 12.12 0.58
C GLN A 106 -6.54 10.88 0.57
N ALA A 107 -5.91 10.61 -0.58
CA ALA A 107 -5.16 9.40 -0.84
C ALA A 107 -3.98 9.15 0.11
N GLY A 108 -3.37 10.19 0.66
CA GLY A 108 -2.27 10.11 1.61
C GLY A 108 -2.69 9.80 3.05
N VAL A 109 -3.97 9.89 3.41
CA VAL A 109 -4.46 9.61 4.77
C VAL A 109 -4.11 8.17 5.15
N PRO A 110 -3.38 7.94 6.27
CA PRO A 110 -3.15 6.58 6.75
C PRO A 110 -4.45 5.92 7.22
N LEU A 111 -4.71 4.70 6.74
CA LEU A 111 -5.98 4.00 7.03
C LEU A 111 -6.17 3.74 8.53
N ALA A 112 -5.10 3.37 9.23
CA ALA A 112 -5.13 3.18 10.69
C ALA A 112 -5.44 4.49 11.45
N PHE A 113 -4.90 5.62 10.99
CA PHE A 113 -5.20 6.93 11.56
C PHE A 113 -6.67 7.31 11.35
N LEU A 114 -7.20 7.09 10.14
CA LEU A 114 -8.61 7.33 9.84
C LEU A 114 -9.51 6.48 10.74
N GLY A 115 -9.20 5.17 10.89
CA GLY A 115 -9.94 4.28 11.77
C GLY A 115 -9.98 4.77 13.23
N GLN A 116 -8.85 5.27 13.76
CA GLN A 116 -8.82 5.86 15.11
C GLN A 116 -9.66 7.15 15.22
N LYS A 117 -9.70 7.97 14.17
CA LYS A 117 -10.55 9.16 14.14
C LYS A 117 -12.03 8.79 14.09
N MET A 118 -12.39 7.78 13.33
CA MET A 118 -13.77 7.27 13.28
C MET A 118 -14.23 6.70 14.63
N LEU A 119 -13.38 5.94 15.32
CA LEU A 119 -13.63 5.50 16.70
C LEU A 119 -13.92 6.69 17.63
N GLN A 120 -13.09 7.74 17.56
CA GLN A 120 -13.25 8.94 18.42
C GLN A 120 -14.59 9.66 18.14
N SER A 121 -15.08 9.59 16.90
CA SER A 121 -16.34 10.21 16.44
C SER A 121 -17.55 9.26 16.50
N GLU A 122 -17.41 8.07 17.09
CA GLU A 122 -18.49 7.06 17.20
C GLU A 122 -19.05 6.63 15.82
N ILE A 123 -18.13 6.50 14.84
CA ILE A 123 -18.45 6.08 13.47
C ILE A 123 -17.89 4.68 13.26
N ALA A 124 -18.78 3.76 12.94
CA ALA A 124 -18.49 2.34 12.66
C ALA A 124 -18.22 2.11 11.17
N GLY A 125 -17.56 1.00 10.85
CA GLY A 125 -17.35 0.52 9.50
C GLY A 125 -15.90 0.43 9.04
N LEU A 126 -14.93 0.85 9.87
CA LEU A 126 -13.49 0.74 9.61
C LEU A 126 -12.76 -0.22 10.56
N GLU A 127 -13.46 -0.89 11.45
CA GLU A 127 -12.85 -1.68 12.54
C GLU A 127 -11.92 -2.77 11.99
N GLU A 128 -12.39 -3.53 11.00
CA GLU A 128 -11.66 -4.63 10.36
C GLU A 128 -10.43 -4.14 9.58
N LEU A 129 -10.52 -2.94 9.00
CA LEU A 129 -9.52 -2.36 8.11
C LEU A 129 -8.49 -1.50 8.85
N SER A 130 -8.82 -1.02 10.05
CA SER A 130 -8.00 -0.07 10.82
C SER A 130 -6.62 -0.59 11.20
N GLY A 131 -6.44 -1.91 11.19
CA GLY A 131 -5.15 -2.54 11.42
C GLY A 131 -4.21 -2.54 10.20
N ILE A 132 -4.67 -2.19 9.00
CA ILE A 132 -3.86 -2.20 7.77
C ILE A 132 -2.95 -0.96 7.74
N PRO A 133 -1.62 -1.11 7.57
CA PRO A 133 -0.67 0.01 7.72
C PRO A 133 -0.51 0.91 6.49
N GLY A 134 -1.39 0.79 5.49
CA GLY A 134 -1.33 1.54 4.23
C GLY A 134 -1.98 2.92 4.31
N THR A 135 -1.97 3.63 3.19
CA THR A 135 -2.76 4.85 2.96
C THR A 135 -4.05 4.53 2.23
N ILE A 136 -5.03 5.45 2.26
CA ILE A 136 -6.29 5.32 1.53
C ILE A 136 -6.04 5.01 0.05
N GLY A 137 -5.17 5.76 -0.64
CA GLY A 137 -4.85 5.50 -2.05
C GLY A 137 -4.31 4.10 -2.30
N GLY A 138 -3.34 3.64 -1.47
CA GLY A 138 -2.81 2.28 -1.56
C GLY A 138 -3.85 1.21 -1.23
N ALA A 139 -4.73 1.47 -0.25
CA ALA A 139 -5.81 0.56 0.12
C ALA A 139 -6.84 0.39 -1.01
N ILE A 140 -7.17 1.47 -1.73
CA ILE A 140 -8.06 1.44 -2.90
C ILE A 140 -7.44 0.64 -4.05
N ILE A 141 -6.15 0.90 -4.40
CA ILE A 141 -5.47 0.16 -5.48
C ILE A 141 -5.55 -1.35 -5.24
N MET A 142 -5.30 -1.78 -4.00
CA MET A 142 -5.25 -3.18 -3.62
C MET A 142 -6.61 -3.76 -3.20
N ASN A 143 -7.70 -2.97 -3.22
CA ASN A 143 -8.94 -3.36 -2.53
C ASN A 143 -8.61 -4.03 -1.19
N ALA A 144 -7.84 -3.31 -0.36
CA ALA A 144 -7.28 -3.86 0.87
C ALA A 144 -8.39 -4.39 1.76
N GLY A 145 -8.16 -5.55 2.36
CA GLY A 145 -9.16 -6.20 3.19
C GLY A 145 -8.57 -7.06 4.29
N ALA A 146 -9.29 -7.14 5.40
CA ALA A 146 -8.99 -7.96 6.55
C ALA A 146 -10.29 -8.37 7.26
N HIS A 147 -10.27 -9.51 7.96
CA HIS A 147 -11.37 -9.98 8.79
C HIS A 147 -12.74 -10.06 8.07
N GLY A 148 -12.73 -10.36 6.76
CA GLY A 148 -13.94 -10.52 5.94
C GLY A 148 -14.49 -9.24 5.32
N LYS A 149 -13.87 -8.09 5.56
CA LYS A 149 -14.24 -6.79 4.99
C LYS A 149 -13.15 -6.28 4.07
N GLU A 150 -13.53 -5.62 2.98
CA GLU A 150 -12.65 -5.03 1.99
C GLU A 150 -12.99 -3.54 1.75
N MET A 151 -12.10 -2.79 1.12
CA MET A 151 -12.37 -1.38 0.78
C MET A 151 -13.64 -1.22 -0.07
N LYS A 152 -13.92 -2.16 -0.99
CA LYS A 152 -15.13 -2.14 -1.82
C LYS A 152 -16.44 -2.06 -1.02
N ASP A 153 -16.45 -2.58 0.21
CA ASP A 153 -17.65 -2.66 1.04
C ASP A 153 -18.03 -1.30 1.65
N ILE A 154 -17.11 -0.34 1.63
CA ILE A 154 -17.29 0.99 2.22
C ILE A 154 -17.04 2.15 1.24
N VAL A 155 -16.41 1.89 0.10
CA VAL A 155 -16.15 2.93 -0.91
C VAL A 155 -17.42 3.21 -1.69
N LYS A 156 -17.82 4.49 -1.75
CA LYS A 156 -18.91 4.98 -2.59
C LYS A 156 -18.40 5.37 -3.97
N ASN A 157 -17.36 6.20 -4.01
CA ASN A 157 -16.68 6.61 -5.24
C ASN A 157 -15.21 6.96 -4.96
N VAL A 158 -14.43 7.07 -6.02
CA VAL A 158 -13.01 7.42 -5.99
C VAL A 158 -12.76 8.57 -6.95
N VAL A 159 -12.08 9.62 -6.49
CA VAL A 159 -11.58 10.71 -7.33
C VAL A 159 -10.12 10.45 -7.67
N ALA A 160 -9.79 10.47 -8.95
CA ALA A 160 -8.45 10.22 -9.44
C ALA A 160 -8.07 11.22 -10.55
N ILE A 161 -6.79 11.28 -10.88
CA ILE A 161 -6.24 12.10 -11.96
C ILE A 161 -5.51 11.21 -12.96
N ASP A 162 -5.69 11.49 -14.25
CA ASP A 162 -4.92 10.84 -15.31
C ASP A 162 -3.59 11.56 -15.61
N TYR A 163 -2.78 11.00 -16.49
CA TYR A 163 -1.50 11.61 -16.92
C TYR A 163 -1.66 12.78 -17.93
N ASP A 164 -2.89 13.15 -18.27
CA ASP A 164 -3.24 14.38 -18.98
C ASP A 164 -3.75 15.48 -18.01
N CYS A 165 -3.70 15.20 -16.72
CA CYS A 165 -4.15 16.06 -15.63
C CYS A 165 -5.68 16.27 -15.59
N ASN A 166 -6.47 15.40 -16.21
CA ASN A 166 -7.92 15.41 -16.06
C ASN A 166 -8.31 14.70 -14.77
N ILE A 167 -9.19 15.34 -14.00
CA ILE A 167 -9.75 14.76 -12.78
C ILE A 167 -10.99 13.96 -13.19
N CYS A 168 -11.03 12.71 -12.78
CA CYS A 168 -12.09 11.76 -13.04
C CYS A 168 -12.68 11.25 -11.74
N GLU A 169 -13.98 10.99 -11.72
CA GLU A 169 -14.66 10.33 -10.61
C GLU A 169 -15.20 8.97 -11.06
N PHE A 170 -15.01 7.96 -10.22
CA PHE A 170 -15.38 6.57 -10.50
C PHE A 170 -16.31 6.06 -9.40
N THR A 171 -17.47 5.54 -9.77
CA THR A 171 -18.36 4.84 -8.83
C THR A 171 -17.69 3.56 -8.32
N ASN A 172 -18.24 2.97 -7.26
CA ASN A 172 -17.75 1.69 -6.72
C ASN A 172 -17.67 0.61 -7.84
N GLU A 173 -18.73 0.49 -8.65
CA GLU A 173 -18.76 -0.48 -9.76
C GLU A 173 -17.67 -0.24 -10.80
N GLN A 174 -17.44 1.04 -11.15
CA GLN A 174 -16.41 1.43 -12.10
C GLN A 174 -15.00 1.17 -11.58
N CYS A 175 -14.78 1.13 -10.26
CA CYS A 175 -13.51 0.77 -9.66
C CYS A 175 -13.13 -0.71 -9.89
N LYS A 176 -14.07 -1.58 -10.29
CA LYS A 176 -13.84 -2.99 -10.60
C LYS A 176 -13.02 -3.71 -9.53
N PHE A 177 -13.44 -3.57 -8.29
CA PHE A 177 -12.77 -4.18 -7.17
C PHE A 177 -12.84 -5.71 -7.23
N GLU A 178 -11.67 -6.33 -7.12
CA GLU A 178 -11.48 -7.78 -7.03
C GLU A 178 -10.56 -8.11 -5.85
N TYR A 179 -10.31 -9.39 -5.60
CA TYR A 179 -9.39 -9.79 -4.56
C TYR A 179 -7.97 -9.25 -4.83
N ARG A 180 -7.51 -8.35 -3.95
CA ARG A 180 -6.20 -7.67 -4.05
C ARG A 180 -5.98 -6.97 -5.38
N ASN A 181 -7.05 -6.40 -5.95
CA ASN A 181 -7.00 -5.73 -7.24
C ASN A 181 -8.08 -4.65 -7.35
N SER A 182 -7.85 -3.66 -8.20
CA SER A 182 -8.83 -2.68 -8.69
C SER A 182 -8.41 -2.16 -10.07
N MET A 183 -9.30 -1.45 -10.76
CA MET A 183 -8.95 -0.84 -12.04
C MET A 183 -7.73 0.11 -11.98
N PHE A 184 -7.40 0.63 -10.80
CA PHE A 184 -6.29 1.57 -10.61
C PHE A 184 -4.91 0.89 -10.63
N GLU A 185 -4.84 -0.45 -10.52
CA GLU A 185 -3.59 -1.19 -10.62
C GLU A 185 -2.93 -1.09 -12.01
N ASN A 186 -3.72 -0.79 -13.03
CA ASN A 186 -3.21 -0.60 -14.40
C ASN A 186 -2.30 0.63 -14.57
N GLY A 187 -2.17 1.47 -13.54
CA GLY A 187 -1.31 2.65 -13.52
C GLY A 187 -1.77 3.81 -14.41
N LYS A 188 -3.00 3.79 -14.93
CA LYS A 188 -3.53 4.88 -15.77
C LYS A 188 -4.00 6.09 -14.98
N TYR A 189 -4.25 5.91 -13.70
CA TYR A 189 -4.79 6.94 -12.81
C TYR A 189 -4.03 6.99 -11.50
N ILE A 190 -3.90 8.18 -10.94
CA ILE A 190 -3.39 8.44 -9.60
C ILE A 190 -4.58 8.80 -8.71
N ILE A 191 -4.81 8.04 -7.65
CA ILE A 191 -5.92 8.30 -6.73
C ILE A 191 -5.62 9.56 -5.92
N LEU A 192 -6.61 10.47 -5.87
CA LEU A 192 -6.55 11.71 -5.11
C LEU A 192 -7.34 11.61 -3.80
N GLN A 193 -8.51 10.98 -3.84
CA GLN A 193 -9.47 10.91 -2.74
C GLN A 193 -10.39 9.70 -2.89
N ALA A 194 -10.83 9.14 -1.78
CA ALA A 194 -11.97 8.22 -1.72
C ALA A 194 -13.09 8.83 -0.87
N ASN A 195 -14.33 8.63 -1.31
CA ASN A 195 -15.53 8.92 -0.54
C ASN A 195 -16.06 7.60 0.02
N LEU A 196 -16.06 7.48 1.33
CA LEU A 196 -16.50 6.28 2.07
C LEU A 196 -17.89 6.51 2.62
N GLU A 197 -18.71 5.46 2.63
CA GLU A 197 -20.01 5.44 3.30
C GLU A 197 -19.90 4.57 4.55
N LEU A 198 -20.08 5.18 5.71
CA LEU A 198 -19.97 4.58 7.03
C LEU A 198 -21.26 4.81 7.81
N GLU A 199 -21.33 4.36 9.06
CA GLU A 199 -22.53 4.44 9.88
C GLU A 199 -22.20 4.96 11.29
N LYS A 200 -23.20 5.54 12.00
CA LYS A 200 -23.07 5.78 13.43
C LYS A 200 -22.95 4.46 14.17
N GLY A 201 -22.12 4.42 15.19
CA GLY A 201 -21.87 3.22 15.98
C GLY A 201 -21.72 3.50 17.46
N ASN A 202 -21.57 2.46 18.24
CA ASN A 202 -21.27 2.54 19.66
C ASN A 202 -19.76 2.51 19.85
N LYS A 203 -19.21 3.48 20.56
CA LYS A 203 -17.77 3.65 20.78
C LYS A 203 -17.11 2.44 21.44
N ASP A 204 -17.77 1.86 22.44
CA ASP A 204 -17.21 0.73 23.17
C ASP A 204 -17.18 -0.53 22.31
N GLU A 205 -18.21 -0.75 21.49
CA GLU A 205 -18.23 -1.85 20.51
C GLU A 205 -17.16 -1.71 19.43
N ILE A 206 -17.02 -0.51 18.86
CA ILE A 206 -15.97 -0.20 17.87
C ILE A 206 -14.58 -0.45 18.48
N SER A 207 -14.34 0.10 19.69
CA SER A 207 -13.07 -0.06 20.40
C SER A 207 -12.76 -1.53 20.71
N ARG A 208 -13.74 -2.28 21.16
CA ARG A 208 -13.62 -3.72 21.43
C ARG A 208 -13.21 -4.48 20.18
N LYS A 209 -13.94 -4.31 19.06
CA LYS A 209 -13.65 -4.97 17.79
C LYS A 209 -12.23 -4.62 17.27
N MET A 210 -11.87 -3.34 17.26
CA MET A 210 -10.53 -2.90 16.84
C MET A 210 -9.43 -3.53 17.70
N SER A 211 -9.65 -3.65 19.01
CA SER A 211 -8.71 -4.26 19.96
C SER A 211 -8.57 -5.77 19.69
N GLU A 212 -9.68 -6.48 19.47
CA GLU A 212 -9.69 -7.90 19.15
C GLU A 212 -8.94 -8.19 17.82
N TYR A 213 -9.20 -7.41 16.77
CA TYR A 213 -8.50 -7.55 15.50
C TYR A 213 -7.00 -7.24 15.60
N MET A 214 -6.64 -6.22 16.36
CA MET A 214 -5.23 -5.90 16.60
C MET A 214 -4.54 -7.01 17.41
N GLN A 215 -5.20 -7.56 18.42
CA GLN A 215 -4.65 -8.69 19.18
C GLN A 215 -4.46 -9.92 18.29
N PHE A 216 -5.45 -10.26 17.47
CA PHE A 216 -5.34 -11.34 16.48
C PHE A 216 -4.12 -11.15 15.55
N ARG A 217 -3.92 -9.91 15.06
CA ARG A 217 -2.75 -9.60 14.21
C ARG A 217 -1.43 -9.81 14.96
N LYS A 218 -1.33 -9.32 16.20
CA LYS A 218 -0.12 -9.50 17.03
C LYS A 218 0.19 -10.97 17.28
N GLU A 219 -0.83 -11.80 17.45
CA GLU A 219 -0.68 -13.23 17.67
C GLU A 219 -0.29 -14.00 16.40
N LYS A 220 -0.84 -13.63 15.24
CA LYS A 220 -0.73 -14.41 13.99
C LYS A 220 0.29 -13.87 13.00
N GLN A 221 0.71 -12.61 13.10
CA GLN A 221 1.60 -11.97 12.13
C GLN A 221 2.93 -11.58 12.78
N PRO A 222 4.05 -11.64 12.03
CA PRO A 222 5.39 -11.32 12.53
C PRO A 222 5.63 -9.81 12.57
N LEU A 223 4.83 -9.05 13.36
CA LEU A 223 4.86 -7.58 13.39
C LEU A 223 6.16 -7.02 13.99
N GLU A 224 6.93 -7.85 14.67
CA GLU A 224 8.25 -7.56 15.24
C GLU A 224 9.38 -7.44 14.20
N TYR A 225 9.14 -7.94 12.96
CA TYR A 225 10.11 -7.88 11.88
C TYR A 225 9.61 -7.03 10.70
N PRO A 226 10.52 -6.32 10.00
CA PRO A 226 10.17 -5.64 8.77
C PRO A 226 9.67 -6.63 7.70
N SER A 227 8.53 -6.32 7.10
CA SER A 227 7.91 -7.09 6.02
C SER A 227 6.92 -6.23 5.24
N ALA A 228 6.44 -6.71 4.10
CA ALA A 228 5.38 -6.06 3.32
C ALA A 228 4.03 -6.79 3.44
N GLY A 229 3.71 -7.34 4.61
CA GLY A 229 2.52 -8.15 4.78
C GLY A 229 2.67 -9.55 4.17
N SER A 230 1.56 -10.15 3.74
CA SER A 230 1.59 -11.40 3.00
C SER A 230 2.31 -11.21 1.67
N THR A 231 3.34 -12.02 1.44
CA THR A 231 4.15 -11.93 0.21
C THR A 231 3.40 -12.51 -1.00
N PHE A 232 2.55 -13.50 -0.75
CA PHE A 232 1.82 -14.24 -1.78
C PHE A 232 0.32 -14.10 -1.59
N LYS A 233 -0.42 -14.03 -2.71
CA LYS A 233 -1.88 -14.07 -2.74
C LYS A 233 -2.39 -15.45 -2.26
N ARG A 234 -3.60 -15.48 -1.72
CA ARG A 234 -4.31 -16.73 -1.50
C ARG A 234 -4.68 -17.31 -2.86
N GLY A 235 -4.54 -18.62 -3.04
CA GLY A 235 -5.04 -19.31 -4.23
C GLY A 235 -6.58 -19.41 -4.24
N THR A 236 -7.13 -19.76 -5.38
CA THR A 236 -8.59 -19.92 -5.57
C THR A 236 -9.13 -21.16 -4.85
N ASP A 237 -8.36 -22.24 -4.82
CA ASP A 237 -8.71 -23.55 -4.27
C ASP A 237 -7.77 -24.01 -3.14
N PHE A 238 -6.84 -23.14 -2.70
CA PHE A 238 -5.89 -23.44 -1.63
C PHE A 238 -5.51 -22.19 -0.83
N VAL A 239 -5.01 -22.42 0.38
CA VAL A 239 -4.44 -21.37 1.24
C VAL A 239 -2.92 -21.40 1.08
N THR A 240 -2.35 -20.43 0.40
CA THR A 240 -0.91 -20.34 0.06
C THR A 240 -0.03 -20.49 1.30
N ALA A 241 -0.34 -19.79 2.39
CA ALA A 241 0.43 -19.88 3.64
C ALA A 241 0.46 -21.32 4.21
N LYS A 242 -0.67 -22.07 4.06
CA LYS A 242 -0.71 -23.47 4.48
C LYS A 242 0.20 -24.36 3.62
N LEU A 243 0.19 -24.18 2.29
CA LEU A 243 1.09 -24.96 1.42
C LEU A 243 2.57 -24.69 1.74
N ILE A 244 2.92 -23.43 2.05
CA ILE A 244 4.29 -23.05 2.42
C ILE A 244 4.68 -23.72 3.76
N ASP A 245 3.76 -23.79 4.72
CA ASP A 245 3.93 -24.49 6.00
C ASP A 245 4.07 -25.99 5.80
N ASP A 246 3.15 -26.61 5.05
CA ASP A 246 3.16 -28.06 4.72
C ASP A 246 4.42 -28.45 3.90
N ALA A 247 5.01 -27.51 3.17
CA ALA A 247 6.29 -27.70 2.50
C ALA A 247 7.49 -27.73 3.44
N GLY A 248 7.31 -27.35 4.72
CA GLY A 248 8.37 -27.25 5.71
C GLY A 248 9.27 -26.02 5.54
N LEU A 249 8.75 -24.94 4.97
CA LEU A 249 9.55 -23.75 4.63
C LEU A 249 9.56 -22.67 5.73
N LYS A 250 8.80 -22.79 6.81
CA LYS A 250 8.93 -21.88 7.95
C LYS A 250 10.36 -21.86 8.48
N GLY A 251 10.90 -20.68 8.75
CA GLY A 251 12.26 -20.46 9.21
C GLY A 251 13.34 -20.59 8.13
N TYR A 252 13.00 -21.03 6.91
CA TYR A 252 13.96 -21.13 5.81
C TYR A 252 14.45 -19.72 5.41
N SER A 253 15.76 -19.57 5.26
CA SER A 253 16.41 -18.27 5.04
C SER A 253 17.30 -18.30 3.80
N ILE A 254 17.36 -17.16 3.09
CA ILE A 254 18.35 -16.86 2.08
C ILE A 254 18.92 -15.48 2.41
N GLY A 255 20.22 -15.39 2.65
CA GLY A 255 20.86 -14.17 3.16
C GLY A 255 20.18 -13.67 4.43
N GLY A 256 19.78 -12.42 4.45
CA GLY A 256 19.04 -11.81 5.56
C GLY A 256 17.53 -12.02 5.55
N ALA A 257 16.96 -12.58 4.47
CA ALA A 257 15.52 -12.83 4.33
C ALA A 257 15.12 -14.19 4.90
N GLN A 258 13.93 -14.28 5.52
CA GLN A 258 13.42 -15.52 6.10
C GLN A 258 11.93 -15.68 5.85
N VAL A 259 11.45 -16.90 5.57
CA VAL A 259 10.03 -17.25 5.70
C VAL A 259 9.69 -17.25 7.19
N SER A 260 8.72 -16.40 7.58
CA SER A 260 8.39 -16.25 8.99
C SER A 260 7.96 -17.56 9.64
N GLU A 261 8.51 -17.85 10.82
CA GLU A 261 8.10 -18.99 11.66
C GLU A 261 6.67 -18.85 12.17
N LYS A 262 6.22 -17.60 12.37
CA LYS A 262 4.91 -17.27 12.90
C LYS A 262 3.80 -17.38 11.85
N HIS A 263 4.07 -16.93 10.61
CA HIS A 263 3.12 -16.96 9.50
C HIS A 263 3.82 -17.24 8.18
N ALA A 264 3.67 -18.45 7.64
CA ALA A 264 4.41 -18.90 6.46
C ALA A 264 4.15 -18.09 5.18
N GLY A 265 3.05 -17.33 5.08
CA GLY A 265 2.78 -16.41 3.96
C GLY A 265 3.60 -15.12 3.98
N PHE A 266 4.36 -14.86 5.07
CA PHE A 266 5.20 -13.68 5.22
C PHE A 266 6.67 -14.01 4.99
N ILE A 267 7.32 -13.24 4.16
CA ILE A 267 8.78 -13.13 4.14
C ILE A 267 9.14 -11.90 4.98
N ILE A 268 10.12 -12.07 5.87
CA ILE A 268 10.59 -11.03 6.78
C ILE A 268 12.05 -10.70 6.51
N ASN A 269 12.41 -9.45 6.75
CA ASN A 269 13.80 -9.02 6.83
C ASN A 269 14.30 -9.32 8.24
N LYS A 270 14.91 -10.50 8.41
CA LYS A 270 15.37 -11.00 9.71
C LYS A 270 16.70 -10.41 10.13
N ASN A 271 17.65 -10.33 9.18
CA ASN A 271 19.04 -9.98 9.45
C ASN A 271 19.59 -9.07 8.33
N ASN A 272 19.09 -7.82 8.22
CA ASN A 272 19.55 -6.85 7.23
C ASN A 272 19.56 -7.42 5.79
N ALA A 273 18.45 -8.02 5.37
CA ALA A 273 18.27 -8.56 4.03
C ALA A 273 18.51 -7.49 2.96
N THR A 274 19.05 -7.92 1.83
CA THR A 274 18.98 -7.17 0.57
C THR A 274 17.65 -7.44 -0.15
N ALA A 275 17.26 -6.61 -1.10
CA ALA A 275 16.10 -6.91 -1.94
C ALA A 275 16.33 -8.20 -2.75
N GLN A 276 17.58 -8.45 -3.16
CA GLN A 276 17.96 -9.68 -3.87
C GLN A 276 17.77 -10.94 -3.00
N ASP A 277 18.06 -10.88 -1.69
CA ASP A 277 17.80 -12.00 -0.77
C ASP A 277 16.31 -12.35 -0.74
N ILE A 278 15.45 -11.32 -0.64
CA ILE A 278 13.99 -11.48 -0.63
C ILE A 278 13.52 -12.07 -1.97
N LEU A 279 14.01 -11.56 -3.11
CA LEU A 279 13.66 -12.07 -4.44
C LEU A 279 14.08 -13.53 -4.63
N ASN A 280 15.29 -13.89 -4.18
CA ASN A 280 15.79 -15.26 -4.24
C ASN A 280 14.93 -16.20 -3.37
N LEU A 281 14.53 -15.73 -2.19
CA LEU A 281 13.67 -16.50 -1.29
C LEU A 281 12.26 -16.67 -1.86
N ILE A 282 11.67 -15.61 -2.45
CA ILE A 282 10.40 -15.69 -3.16
C ILE A 282 10.44 -16.77 -4.24
N LYS A 283 11.46 -16.70 -5.12
CA LYS A 283 11.64 -17.67 -6.20
C LYS A 283 11.77 -19.10 -5.67
N TYR A 284 12.57 -19.31 -4.66
CA TYR A 284 12.76 -20.63 -4.04
C TYR A 284 11.44 -21.19 -3.47
N VAL A 285 10.65 -20.35 -2.79
CA VAL A 285 9.33 -20.74 -2.27
C VAL A 285 8.40 -21.12 -3.42
N GLN A 286 8.31 -20.32 -4.49
CA GLN A 286 7.48 -20.61 -5.66
C GLN A 286 7.86 -21.93 -6.33
N GLU A 287 9.14 -22.14 -6.59
CA GLU A 287 9.66 -23.39 -7.20
C GLU A 287 9.39 -24.62 -6.32
N THR A 288 9.54 -24.48 -5.00
CA THR A 288 9.28 -25.57 -4.06
C THR A 288 7.80 -25.95 -4.02
N ILE A 289 6.90 -24.95 -3.98
CA ILE A 289 5.46 -25.20 -3.98
C ILE A 289 5.00 -25.83 -5.31
N LEU A 290 5.50 -25.32 -6.43
CA LEU A 290 5.22 -25.91 -7.73
C LEU A 290 5.66 -27.37 -7.80
N LYS A 291 6.89 -27.67 -7.35
CA LYS A 291 7.45 -29.04 -7.36
C LYS A 291 6.70 -30.00 -6.44
N LYS A 292 6.34 -29.56 -5.23
CA LYS A 292 5.71 -30.44 -4.22
C LYS A 292 4.22 -30.65 -4.43
N PHE A 293 3.49 -29.59 -4.85
CA PHE A 293 2.04 -29.59 -4.86
C PHE A 293 1.43 -29.33 -6.25
N ASN A 294 2.25 -29.08 -7.28
CA ASN A 294 1.82 -28.69 -8.63
C ASN A 294 0.87 -27.48 -8.60
N LYS A 295 1.17 -26.48 -7.73
CA LYS A 295 0.43 -25.24 -7.59
C LYS A 295 1.33 -24.05 -7.90
N ASN A 296 0.84 -23.11 -8.72
CA ASN A 296 1.47 -21.80 -8.91
C ASN A 296 0.96 -20.84 -7.85
N ILE A 297 1.86 -20.12 -7.18
CA ILE A 297 1.52 -19.09 -6.20
C ILE A 297 1.94 -17.72 -6.71
N GLU A 298 0.99 -16.78 -6.69
CA GLU A 298 1.17 -15.41 -7.19
C GLU A 298 1.65 -14.48 -6.07
N LEU A 299 2.42 -13.46 -6.47
CA LEU A 299 2.84 -12.41 -5.55
C LEU A 299 1.68 -11.45 -5.23
N GLU A 300 1.57 -11.07 -3.97
CA GLU A 300 0.77 -9.92 -3.53
C GLU A 300 1.64 -8.66 -3.44
N VAL A 301 2.90 -8.81 -3.04
CA VAL A 301 3.87 -7.71 -2.99
C VAL A 301 4.21 -7.19 -4.39
N LYS A 302 4.31 -5.85 -4.53
CA LYS A 302 4.67 -5.18 -5.78
C LYS A 302 6.18 -4.95 -5.82
N ILE A 303 6.83 -5.38 -6.91
CA ILE A 303 8.28 -5.24 -7.13
C ILE A 303 8.51 -4.04 -8.06
N ILE A 304 9.41 -3.15 -7.66
CA ILE A 304 9.83 -1.98 -8.44
C ILE A 304 11.34 -2.02 -8.65
#